data_3e56ff26769b04b69efe5413d19291de
#
_entry.id   3e56ff26769b04b69efe5413d19291de
#
_cell.length_a   1.000
_cell.length_b   1.000
_cell.length_c   1.000
_cell.angle_alpha   90.00
_cell.angle_beta   90.00
_cell.angle_gamma   90.00
#
_symmetry.space_group_name_H-M   'P 1'
#
loop_
_entity.id
_entity.type
_entity.pdbx_description
1 polymer ?
#
loop_
_entity_poly.entity_id
_entity_poly.type
_entity_poly.pdbx_seq_one_letter_code
_entity_poly.pdbx_strand_id
1 'polypeptide(L)'
;MNEHSFMKRAASTAPARRSAEARPAVADKRDAIMRAATQVFAQRGFFNAQVADVARAAGVAAGTVYLYFRSKDDLLVSVFERTMKDAIAEGRAALAGARDPRERLSRIARLHLERLGRDRDLAVVFQVELRQSTKFMERFSSSYLREYLGLIREAVEAGQAEGLFRRDVSATAAAKILFGALDEMATNWMLSRRRYPLENDADTVIDLFLHGVGDRTRPVGGAA
;
A
#
# COMPACT_ATOMS: atom_id res chain seq x y z
N MET A 1 -32.46 81.94 -1.10
CA MET A 1 -31.10 81.73 -0.56
C MET A 1 -30.95 80.34 -0.16
N ASN A 2 -30.13 79.71 -0.82
CA ASN A 2 -29.64 78.36 -0.92
C ASN A 2 -30.16 77.27 0.01
N GLU A 3 -30.89 76.35 -0.59
CA GLU A 3 -31.18 75.03 -0.09
C GLU A 3 -30.29 74.02 -0.83
N HIS A 4 -29.43 73.30 -0.06
CA HIS A 4 -28.69 72.17 -0.61
C HIS A 4 -29.37 70.90 -0.23
N SER A 5 -29.96 70.24 -1.28
CA SER A 5 -30.55 68.95 -1.24
C SER A 5 -29.43 67.84 -1.14
N PHE A 6 -29.47 67.06 -0.07
CA PHE A 6 -28.57 65.90 0.13
C PHE A 6 -29.32 64.64 -0.29
N MET A 7 -29.01 64.13 -1.48
CA MET A 7 -29.44 62.79 -1.96
C MET A 7 -28.63 61.72 -1.23
N LYS A 8 -29.28 60.94 -0.35
CA LYS A 8 -28.75 59.69 0.17
C LYS A 8 -28.79 58.61 -0.89
N ARG A 9 -27.60 58.14 -1.34
CA ARG A 9 -27.48 56.92 -2.12
C ARG A 9 -27.62 55.69 -1.21
N ALA A 10 -28.63 54.86 -1.46
CA ALA A 10 -28.76 53.56 -0.88
C ALA A 10 -27.69 52.62 -1.47
N ALA A 11 -26.81 52.08 -0.61
CA ALA A 11 -25.87 51.02 -1.00
C ALA A 11 -26.62 49.69 -1.10
N SER A 12 -26.70 49.15 -2.30
CA SER A 12 -27.19 47.80 -2.60
C SER A 12 -26.11 46.81 -2.16
N THR A 13 -26.34 46.09 -1.08
CA THR A 13 -25.55 44.91 -0.69
C THR A 13 -25.96 43.72 -1.53
N ALA A 14 -25.14 43.37 -2.54
CA ALA A 14 -25.26 42.11 -3.27
C ALA A 14 -24.94 40.95 -2.33
N PRO A 15 -25.71 39.83 -2.37
CA PRO A 15 -25.39 38.66 -1.56
C PRO A 15 -24.10 38.01 -2.05
N ALA A 16 -23.19 37.72 -1.11
CA ALA A 16 -21.96 36.99 -1.35
C ALA A 16 -22.27 35.67 -2.04
N ARG A 17 -21.71 35.48 -3.24
CA ARG A 17 -21.71 34.20 -3.94
C ARG A 17 -21.01 33.16 -3.04
N ARG A 18 -21.77 32.18 -2.54
CA ARG A 18 -21.22 30.96 -1.98
C ARG A 18 -20.29 30.36 -3.03
N SER A 19 -19.03 30.28 -2.72
CA SER A 19 -18.03 29.56 -3.50
C SER A 19 -18.55 28.13 -3.73
N ALA A 20 -18.81 27.79 -4.97
CA ALA A 20 -19.13 26.42 -5.37
C ALA A 20 -17.91 25.57 -5.02
N GLU A 21 -18.01 24.72 -4.00
CA GLU A 21 -17.04 23.67 -3.73
C GLU A 21 -16.89 22.85 -5.03
N ALA A 22 -15.70 22.88 -5.59
CA ALA A 22 -15.38 22.15 -6.81
C ALA A 22 -15.74 20.67 -6.60
N ARG A 23 -16.61 20.12 -7.44
CA ARG A 23 -16.94 18.69 -7.39
C ARG A 23 -15.64 17.91 -7.57
N PRO A 24 -15.27 17.02 -6.62
CA PRO A 24 -14.06 16.24 -6.72
C PRO A 24 -14.04 15.47 -8.06
N ALA A 25 -12.87 15.41 -8.69
CA ALA A 25 -12.67 14.68 -9.94
C ALA A 25 -13.09 13.21 -9.80
N VAL A 26 -13.44 12.56 -10.91
CA VAL A 26 -13.87 11.14 -10.91
C VAL A 26 -12.83 10.22 -10.24
N ALA A 27 -11.55 10.49 -10.46
CA ALA A 27 -10.45 9.78 -9.81
C ALA A 27 -10.45 9.96 -8.28
N ASP A 28 -10.70 11.18 -7.79
CA ASP A 28 -10.74 11.49 -6.35
C ASP A 28 -11.86 10.74 -5.64
N LYS A 29 -13.03 10.58 -6.28
CA LYS A 29 -14.17 9.83 -5.71
C LYS A 29 -13.88 8.33 -5.66
N ARG A 30 -13.30 7.77 -6.72
CA ARG A 30 -12.92 6.35 -6.76
C ARG A 30 -11.93 6.03 -5.64
N ASP A 31 -10.92 6.86 -5.47
CA ASP A 31 -9.91 6.70 -4.42
C ASP A 31 -10.49 6.92 -3.01
N ALA A 32 -11.43 7.84 -2.84
CA ALA A 32 -12.15 8.03 -1.57
C ALA A 32 -12.98 6.81 -1.19
N ILE A 33 -13.67 6.19 -2.16
CA ILE A 33 -14.44 4.96 -1.93
C ILE A 33 -13.51 3.80 -1.57
N MET A 34 -12.36 3.65 -2.22
CA MET A 34 -11.38 2.59 -1.88
C MET A 34 -10.79 2.77 -0.48
N ARG A 35 -10.44 4.00 -0.07
CA ARG A 35 -10.00 4.28 1.30
C ARG A 35 -11.07 3.93 2.33
N ALA A 36 -12.31 4.35 2.09
CA ALA A 36 -13.44 4.00 2.95
C ALA A 36 -13.68 2.48 3.02
N ALA A 37 -13.53 1.78 1.90
CA ALA A 37 -13.64 0.33 1.85
C ALA A 37 -12.56 -0.36 2.69
N THR A 38 -11.31 0.07 2.59
CA THR A 38 -10.22 -0.44 3.43
C THR A 38 -10.56 -0.33 4.91
N GLN A 39 -11.01 0.85 5.34
CA GLN A 39 -11.41 1.10 6.73
C GLN A 39 -12.59 0.22 7.16
N VAL A 40 -13.65 0.14 6.36
CA VAL A 40 -14.86 -0.63 6.70
C VAL A 40 -14.56 -2.13 6.72
N PHE A 41 -13.78 -2.64 5.75
CA PHE A 41 -13.41 -4.06 5.71
C PHE A 41 -12.51 -4.44 6.89
N ALA A 42 -11.55 -3.59 7.26
CA ALA A 42 -10.72 -3.82 8.43
C ALA A 42 -11.50 -3.85 9.75
N GLN A 43 -12.49 -2.96 9.91
CA GLN A 43 -13.25 -2.83 11.15
C GLN A 43 -14.36 -3.86 11.33
N ARG A 44 -15.03 -4.25 10.24
CA ARG A 44 -16.22 -5.13 10.28
C ARG A 44 -15.96 -6.52 9.74
N GLY A 45 -14.83 -6.75 9.11
CA GLY A 45 -14.57 -7.91 8.27
C GLY A 45 -15.27 -7.80 6.91
N PHE A 46 -14.67 -8.35 5.87
CA PHE A 46 -15.22 -8.30 4.51
C PHE A 46 -16.62 -8.88 4.42
N PHE A 47 -16.87 -10.05 5.03
CA PHE A 47 -18.16 -10.74 4.89
C PHE A 47 -19.31 -9.98 5.54
N ASN A 48 -19.09 -9.34 6.70
CA ASN A 48 -20.11 -8.58 7.43
C ASN A 48 -20.31 -7.15 6.88
N ALA A 49 -19.33 -6.60 6.21
CA ALA A 49 -19.40 -5.25 5.64
C ALA A 49 -20.41 -5.18 4.48
N GLN A 50 -21.19 -4.11 4.43
CA GLN A 50 -22.09 -3.81 3.33
C GLN A 50 -21.58 -2.64 2.49
N VAL A 51 -21.91 -2.62 1.19
CA VAL A 51 -21.58 -1.49 0.30
C VAL A 51 -22.17 -0.17 0.82
N ALA A 52 -23.32 -0.22 1.49
CA ALA A 52 -23.93 0.95 2.13
C ALA A 52 -23.04 1.53 3.27
N ASP A 53 -22.31 0.69 4.00
CA ASP A 53 -21.37 1.15 5.03
C ASP A 53 -20.19 1.88 4.41
N VAL A 54 -19.65 1.33 3.32
CA VAL A 54 -18.58 1.96 2.55
C VAL A 54 -19.04 3.31 1.97
N ALA A 55 -20.25 3.35 1.39
CA ALA A 55 -20.82 4.59 0.85
C ALA A 55 -20.94 5.68 1.93
N ARG A 56 -21.44 5.30 3.12
CA ARG A 56 -21.55 6.20 4.27
C ARG A 56 -20.19 6.72 4.71
N ALA A 57 -19.20 5.84 4.83
CA ALA A 57 -17.83 6.21 5.21
C ALA A 57 -17.15 7.10 4.16
N ALA A 58 -17.44 6.90 2.87
CA ALA A 58 -16.93 7.71 1.76
C ALA A 58 -17.69 9.02 1.56
N GLY A 59 -18.81 9.27 2.28
CA GLY A 59 -19.64 10.47 2.11
C GLY A 59 -20.38 10.51 0.76
N VAL A 60 -20.74 9.35 0.21
CA VAL A 60 -21.45 9.23 -1.09
C VAL A 60 -22.73 8.39 -0.94
N ALA A 61 -23.65 8.49 -1.93
CA ALA A 61 -24.79 7.59 -2.00
C ALA A 61 -24.35 6.17 -2.39
N ALA A 62 -25.07 5.13 -1.89
CA ALA A 62 -24.75 3.73 -2.21
C ALA A 62 -24.72 3.46 -3.73
N GLY A 63 -25.66 4.05 -4.49
CA GLY A 63 -25.66 3.97 -5.94
C GLY A 63 -24.40 4.54 -6.59
N THR A 64 -23.74 5.52 -5.96
CA THR A 64 -22.50 6.09 -6.47
C THR A 64 -21.36 5.06 -6.41
N VAL A 65 -21.31 4.21 -5.39
CA VAL A 65 -20.29 3.15 -5.31
C VAL A 65 -20.40 2.20 -6.49
N TYR A 66 -21.63 1.82 -6.87
CA TYR A 66 -21.89 0.92 -8.00
C TYR A 66 -21.58 1.52 -9.38
N LEU A 67 -21.40 2.84 -9.48
CA LEU A 67 -20.89 3.49 -10.70
C LEU A 67 -19.40 3.19 -10.94
N TYR A 68 -18.66 2.88 -9.88
CA TYR A 68 -17.19 2.64 -9.92
C TYR A 68 -16.81 1.16 -9.74
N PHE A 69 -17.62 0.40 -9.02
CA PHE A 69 -17.33 -0.99 -8.64
C PHE A 69 -18.56 -1.86 -8.80
N ARG A 70 -18.43 -2.96 -9.52
CA ARG A 70 -19.54 -3.86 -9.88
C ARG A 70 -20.12 -4.62 -8.69
N SER A 71 -19.29 -4.84 -7.67
CA SER A 71 -19.64 -5.62 -6.47
C SER A 71 -18.71 -5.29 -5.31
N LYS A 72 -19.04 -5.79 -4.11
CA LYS A 72 -18.17 -5.74 -2.93
C LYS A 72 -16.84 -6.48 -3.18
N ASP A 73 -16.88 -7.61 -3.88
CA ASP A 73 -15.70 -8.36 -4.31
C ASP A 73 -14.80 -7.53 -5.24
N ASP A 74 -15.39 -6.85 -6.23
CA ASP A 74 -14.67 -5.99 -7.17
C ASP A 74 -14.01 -4.82 -6.45
N LEU A 75 -14.67 -4.27 -5.44
CA LEU A 75 -14.12 -3.21 -4.60
C LEU A 75 -12.91 -3.69 -3.79
N LEU A 76 -13.00 -4.86 -3.12
CA LEU A 76 -11.87 -5.44 -2.38
C LEU A 76 -10.68 -5.73 -3.29
N VAL A 77 -10.94 -6.34 -4.45
CA VAL A 77 -9.90 -6.60 -5.45
C VAL A 77 -9.27 -5.32 -5.97
N SER A 78 -10.08 -4.27 -6.20
CA SER A 78 -9.57 -2.96 -6.66
C SER A 78 -8.67 -2.29 -5.61
N VAL A 79 -9.00 -2.40 -4.32
CA VAL A 79 -8.11 -1.95 -3.22
C VAL A 79 -6.78 -2.67 -3.28
N PHE A 80 -6.80 -3.99 -3.43
CA PHE A 80 -5.59 -4.79 -3.53
C PHE A 80 -4.76 -4.40 -4.77
N GLU A 81 -5.36 -4.42 -5.96
CA GLU A 81 -4.67 -4.13 -7.22
C GLU A 81 -4.02 -2.75 -7.22
N ARG A 82 -4.72 -1.74 -6.69
CA ARG A 82 -4.18 -0.39 -6.56
C ARG A 82 -2.98 -0.35 -5.62
N THR A 83 -3.11 -0.96 -4.44
CA THR A 83 -2.04 -0.99 -3.44
C THR A 83 -0.79 -1.71 -3.97
N MET A 84 -0.97 -2.86 -4.63
CA MET A 84 0.14 -3.59 -5.23
C MET A 84 0.81 -2.84 -6.37
N LYS A 85 0.02 -2.19 -7.23
CA LYS A 85 0.54 -1.36 -8.32
C LYS A 85 1.39 -0.22 -7.79
N ASP A 86 0.92 0.47 -6.76
CA ASP A 86 1.64 1.57 -6.13
C ASP A 86 2.92 1.06 -5.43
N ALA A 87 2.85 -0.10 -4.74
CA ALA A 87 4.00 -0.73 -4.11
C ALA A 87 5.09 -1.14 -5.12
N ILE A 88 4.69 -1.70 -6.26
CA ILE A 88 5.63 -2.09 -7.33
C ILE A 88 6.27 -0.85 -7.96
N ALA A 89 5.50 0.20 -8.23
CA ALA A 89 6.01 1.45 -8.79
C ALA A 89 7.02 2.12 -7.84
N GLU A 90 6.70 2.24 -6.55
CA GLU A 90 7.61 2.77 -5.54
C GLU A 90 8.85 1.90 -5.37
N GLY A 91 8.67 0.56 -5.35
CA GLY A 91 9.78 -0.39 -5.31
C GLY A 91 10.74 -0.17 -6.48
N ARG A 92 10.24 -0.15 -7.71
CA ARG A 92 11.07 0.10 -8.92
C ARG A 92 11.82 1.43 -8.84
N ALA A 93 11.15 2.49 -8.41
CA ALA A 93 11.77 3.82 -8.25
C ALA A 93 12.89 3.80 -7.20
N ALA A 94 12.65 3.15 -6.05
CA ALA A 94 13.64 3.04 -4.98
C ALA A 94 14.85 2.18 -5.37
N LEU A 95 14.65 1.15 -6.22
CA LEU A 95 15.73 0.28 -6.69
C LEU A 95 16.65 0.96 -7.69
N ALA A 96 16.19 1.98 -8.42
CA ALA A 96 16.99 2.69 -9.43
C ALA A 96 18.26 3.32 -8.87
N GLY A 97 18.28 3.68 -7.57
CA GLY A 97 19.46 4.27 -6.92
C GLY A 97 20.20 3.33 -5.97
N ALA A 98 19.91 2.03 -5.98
CA ALA A 98 20.59 1.07 -5.13
C ALA A 98 21.98 0.71 -5.66
N ARG A 99 22.99 0.71 -4.79
CA ARG A 99 24.41 0.50 -5.15
C ARG A 99 24.71 -0.96 -5.50
N ASP A 100 24.06 -1.88 -4.81
CA ASP A 100 24.30 -3.30 -4.93
C ASP A 100 23.04 -4.13 -4.64
N PRO A 101 23.04 -5.45 -4.92
CA PRO A 101 21.92 -6.34 -4.67
C PRO A 101 21.47 -6.43 -3.20
N ARG A 102 22.37 -6.25 -2.22
CA ARG A 102 22.04 -6.27 -0.79
C ARG A 102 21.21 -5.04 -0.43
N GLU A 103 21.64 -3.86 -0.90
CA GLU A 103 20.89 -2.62 -0.70
C GLU A 103 19.51 -2.69 -1.37
N ARG A 104 19.41 -3.34 -2.56
CA ARG A 104 18.09 -3.57 -3.21
C ARG A 104 17.15 -4.35 -2.31
N LEU A 105 17.58 -5.47 -1.73
CA LEU A 105 16.77 -6.27 -0.82
C LEU A 105 16.41 -5.49 0.45
N SER A 106 17.33 -4.73 1.02
CA SER A 106 17.09 -3.89 2.20
C SER A 106 16.03 -2.83 1.93
N ARG A 107 16.09 -2.16 0.76
CA ARG A 107 15.10 -1.16 0.36
C ARG A 107 13.71 -1.79 0.15
N ILE A 108 13.63 -2.95 -0.49
CA ILE A 108 12.36 -3.67 -0.67
C ILE A 108 11.75 -4.02 0.68
N ALA A 109 12.54 -4.58 1.60
CA ALA A 109 12.07 -4.97 2.92
C ALA A 109 11.55 -3.76 3.72
N ARG A 110 12.31 -2.67 3.74
CA ARG A 110 11.92 -1.44 4.42
C ARG A 110 10.63 -0.86 3.86
N LEU A 111 10.52 -0.72 2.54
CA LEU A 111 9.31 -0.22 1.89
C LEU A 111 8.08 -1.09 2.13
N HIS A 112 8.25 -2.42 2.15
CA HIS A 112 7.18 -3.37 2.45
C HIS A 112 6.61 -3.12 3.84
N LEU A 113 7.48 -3.11 4.86
CA LEU A 113 7.06 -2.94 6.25
C LEU A 113 6.57 -1.52 6.53
N GLU A 114 7.21 -0.51 5.96
CA GLU A 114 6.79 0.89 6.09
C GLU A 114 5.37 1.12 5.52
N ARG A 115 5.06 0.55 4.36
CA ARG A 115 3.73 0.67 3.74
C ARG A 115 2.63 0.09 4.63
N LEU A 116 2.83 -1.11 5.14
CA LEU A 116 1.86 -1.76 6.03
C LEU A 116 1.83 -1.12 7.42
N GLY A 117 2.98 -0.65 7.91
CA GLY A 117 3.10 0.04 9.19
C GLY A 117 2.42 1.41 9.24
N ARG A 118 2.29 2.10 8.10
CA ARG A 118 1.60 3.39 7.99
C ARG A 118 0.08 3.28 8.03
N ASP A 119 -0.48 2.16 7.58
CA ASP A 119 -1.92 1.96 7.46
C ASP A 119 -2.31 0.58 8.01
N ARG A 120 -2.74 0.57 9.29
CA ARG A 120 -3.14 -0.66 9.97
C ARG A 120 -4.38 -1.29 9.37
N ASP A 121 -5.33 -0.50 8.89
CA ASP A 121 -6.53 -1.01 8.25
C ASP A 121 -6.16 -1.72 6.94
N LEU A 122 -5.21 -1.16 6.20
CA LEU A 122 -4.66 -1.82 5.01
C LEU A 122 -3.96 -3.14 5.38
N ALA A 123 -3.17 -3.16 6.45
CA ALA A 123 -2.52 -4.38 6.92
C ALA A 123 -3.56 -5.47 7.27
N VAL A 124 -4.66 -5.13 7.97
CA VAL A 124 -5.76 -6.05 8.26
C VAL A 124 -6.37 -6.61 6.98
N VAL A 125 -6.66 -5.76 6.00
CA VAL A 125 -7.24 -6.19 4.72
C VAL A 125 -6.30 -7.19 4.01
N PHE A 126 -5.00 -6.93 3.98
CA PHE A 126 -4.02 -7.78 3.31
C PHE A 126 -3.74 -9.09 4.07
N GLN A 127 -3.62 -9.02 5.38
CA GLN A 127 -3.25 -10.17 6.20
C GLN A 127 -4.43 -11.08 6.56
N VAL A 128 -5.63 -10.53 6.61
CA VAL A 128 -6.82 -11.27 7.05
C VAL A 128 -7.84 -11.41 5.92
N GLU A 129 -8.39 -10.29 5.45
CA GLU A 129 -9.60 -10.31 4.63
C GLU A 129 -9.40 -10.95 3.25
N LEU A 130 -8.27 -10.67 2.60
CA LEU A 130 -7.93 -11.26 1.30
C LEU A 130 -7.66 -12.77 1.39
N ARG A 131 -7.24 -13.27 2.56
CA ARG A 131 -6.86 -14.68 2.76
C ARG A 131 -8.01 -15.59 3.15
N GLN A 132 -9.19 -15.03 3.44
CA GLN A 132 -10.37 -15.81 3.85
C GLN A 132 -11.03 -16.56 2.69
N SER A 133 -10.62 -16.36 1.44
CA SER A 133 -11.25 -17.00 0.28
C SER A 133 -10.21 -17.44 -0.74
N THR A 134 -10.29 -18.70 -1.18
CA THR A 134 -9.48 -19.26 -2.28
C THR A 134 -9.61 -18.42 -3.54
N LYS A 135 -10.81 -17.95 -3.86
CA LYS A 135 -11.08 -17.09 -5.01
C LYS A 135 -10.28 -15.77 -4.97
N PHE A 136 -10.20 -15.15 -3.79
CA PHE A 136 -9.39 -13.94 -3.62
C PHE A 136 -7.90 -14.28 -3.66
N MET A 137 -7.49 -15.40 -3.05
CA MET A 137 -6.11 -15.86 -3.08
C MET A 137 -5.62 -16.20 -4.49
N GLU A 138 -6.43 -16.84 -5.30
CA GLU A 138 -6.11 -17.11 -6.72
C GLU A 138 -5.91 -15.80 -7.50
N ARG A 139 -6.80 -14.83 -7.29
CA ARG A 139 -6.73 -13.53 -7.95
C ARG A 139 -5.56 -12.69 -7.42
N PHE A 140 -5.28 -12.78 -6.11
CA PHE A 140 -4.13 -12.18 -5.45
C PHE A 140 -2.80 -12.70 -6.03
N SER A 141 -2.68 -14.02 -6.25
CA SER A 141 -1.44 -14.65 -6.70
C SER A 141 -1.15 -14.46 -8.20
N SER A 142 -2.12 -13.90 -8.99
CA SER A 142 -2.08 -14.04 -10.44
C SER A 142 -1.07 -13.13 -11.16
N SER A 143 -1.02 -11.85 -10.90
CA SER A 143 -0.12 -10.92 -11.63
C SER A 143 0.73 -10.05 -10.73
N TYR A 144 0.12 -9.25 -9.88
CA TYR A 144 0.83 -8.26 -9.07
C TYR A 144 1.75 -8.88 -8.01
N LEU A 145 1.31 -9.94 -7.32
CA LEU A 145 2.19 -10.64 -6.38
C LEU A 145 3.38 -11.28 -7.11
N ARG A 146 3.15 -11.86 -8.28
CA ARG A 146 4.22 -12.42 -9.11
C ARG A 146 5.22 -11.35 -9.54
N GLU A 147 4.73 -10.17 -9.94
CA GLU A 147 5.59 -9.03 -10.30
C GLU A 147 6.38 -8.53 -9.09
N TYR A 148 5.73 -8.40 -7.93
CA TYR A 148 6.39 -8.00 -6.70
C TYR A 148 7.48 -9.00 -6.27
N LEU A 149 7.17 -10.30 -6.29
CA LEU A 149 8.17 -11.34 -6.05
C LEU A 149 9.29 -11.34 -7.10
N GLY A 150 8.99 -10.89 -8.31
CA GLY A 150 9.96 -10.66 -9.38
C GLY A 150 11.04 -9.66 -8.98
N LEU A 151 10.68 -8.54 -8.33
CA LEU A 151 11.66 -7.54 -7.86
C LEU A 151 12.66 -8.14 -6.88
N ILE A 152 12.18 -8.98 -5.95
CA ILE A 152 13.05 -9.66 -4.98
C ILE A 152 13.94 -10.68 -5.70
N ARG A 153 13.34 -11.49 -6.57
CA ARG A 153 14.06 -12.52 -7.35
C ARG A 153 15.17 -11.89 -8.19
N GLU A 154 14.90 -10.83 -8.91
CA GLU A 154 15.88 -10.11 -9.74
C GLU A 154 17.06 -9.59 -8.90
N ALA A 155 16.80 -9.09 -7.69
CA ALA A 155 17.86 -8.67 -6.78
C ALA A 155 18.71 -9.86 -6.30
N VAL A 156 18.09 -11.02 -6.03
CA VAL A 156 18.83 -12.23 -5.65
C VAL A 156 19.65 -12.76 -6.83
N GLU A 157 19.08 -12.82 -8.04
CA GLU A 157 19.78 -13.27 -9.26
C GLU A 157 21.01 -12.36 -9.56
N ALA A 158 20.86 -11.04 -9.40
CA ALA A 158 21.97 -10.12 -9.55
C ALA A 158 23.08 -10.40 -8.53
N GLY A 159 22.73 -10.61 -7.25
CA GLY A 159 23.71 -10.95 -6.22
C GLY A 159 24.40 -12.31 -6.45
N GLN A 160 23.70 -13.28 -7.03
CA GLN A 160 24.28 -14.56 -7.44
C GLN A 160 25.26 -14.38 -8.62
N ALA A 161 24.91 -13.54 -9.58
CA ALA A 161 25.79 -13.23 -10.72
C ALA A 161 27.07 -12.54 -10.28
N GLU A 162 26.97 -11.62 -9.31
CA GLU A 162 28.12 -10.90 -8.73
C GLU A 162 28.91 -11.74 -7.69
N GLY A 163 28.45 -12.97 -7.38
CA GLY A 163 29.08 -13.84 -6.38
C GLY A 163 28.90 -13.36 -4.93
N LEU A 164 27.92 -12.50 -4.66
CA LEU A 164 27.57 -12.05 -3.32
C LEU A 164 26.65 -13.03 -2.62
N PHE A 165 25.85 -13.77 -3.40
CA PHE A 165 24.88 -14.73 -2.89
C PHE A 165 25.17 -16.14 -3.42
N ARG A 166 24.79 -17.14 -2.65
CA ARG A 166 24.90 -18.56 -2.98
C ARG A 166 24.15 -18.88 -4.28
N ARG A 167 24.79 -19.60 -5.19
CA ARG A 167 24.20 -20.06 -6.45
C ARG A 167 23.43 -21.36 -6.36
N ASP A 168 23.62 -22.12 -5.28
CA ASP A 168 22.91 -23.36 -4.98
C ASP A 168 21.50 -23.15 -4.42
N VAL A 169 21.12 -21.91 -4.16
CA VAL A 169 19.79 -21.52 -3.69
C VAL A 169 18.96 -20.98 -4.86
N SER A 170 17.76 -21.52 -5.04
CA SER A 170 16.82 -20.97 -6.03
C SER A 170 16.44 -19.53 -5.69
N ALA A 171 16.69 -18.57 -6.60
CA ALA A 171 16.30 -17.19 -6.44
C ALA A 171 14.78 -17.03 -6.22
N THR A 172 13.98 -17.88 -6.87
CA THR A 172 12.52 -17.92 -6.67
C THR A 172 12.15 -18.38 -5.25
N ALA A 173 12.85 -19.37 -4.71
CA ALA A 173 12.62 -19.82 -3.33
C ALA A 173 13.06 -18.75 -2.33
N ALA A 174 14.23 -18.13 -2.53
CA ALA A 174 14.73 -17.04 -1.72
C ALA A 174 13.75 -15.84 -1.70
N ALA A 175 13.19 -15.48 -2.86
CA ALA A 175 12.19 -14.40 -2.95
C ALA A 175 10.92 -14.71 -2.13
N LYS A 176 10.43 -15.94 -2.19
CA LYS A 176 9.27 -16.38 -1.40
C LYS A 176 9.55 -16.40 0.09
N ILE A 177 10.76 -16.84 0.49
CA ILE A 177 11.17 -16.87 1.90
C ILE A 177 11.26 -15.46 2.46
N LEU A 178 11.90 -14.53 1.75
CA LEU A 178 11.98 -13.13 2.20
C LEU A 178 10.59 -12.51 2.27
N PHE A 179 9.76 -12.68 1.25
CA PHE A 179 8.39 -12.20 1.27
C PHE A 179 7.61 -12.76 2.47
N GLY A 180 7.68 -14.08 2.70
CA GLY A 180 6.99 -14.71 3.83
C GLY A 180 7.47 -14.20 5.19
N ALA A 181 8.77 -13.93 5.35
CA ALA A 181 9.30 -13.34 6.58
C ALA A 181 8.75 -11.93 6.81
N LEU A 182 8.77 -11.06 5.80
CA LEU A 182 8.22 -9.70 5.89
C LEU A 182 6.71 -9.70 6.17
N ASP A 183 6.00 -10.59 5.52
CA ASP A 183 4.57 -10.76 5.62
C ASP A 183 4.15 -11.25 7.02
N GLU A 184 4.92 -12.18 7.62
CA GLU A 184 4.70 -12.62 9.01
C GLU A 184 5.02 -11.52 10.02
N MET A 185 6.05 -10.70 9.80
CA MET A 185 6.32 -9.54 10.65
C MET A 185 5.14 -8.56 10.64
N ALA A 186 4.55 -8.31 9.48
CA ALA A 186 3.36 -7.47 9.36
C ALA A 186 2.14 -8.09 10.07
N THR A 187 1.95 -9.41 9.97
CA THR A 187 0.87 -10.14 10.66
C THR A 187 1.02 -10.02 12.17
N ASN A 188 2.19 -10.29 12.71
CA ASN A 188 2.46 -10.18 14.15
C ASN A 188 2.30 -8.75 14.66
N TRP A 189 2.81 -7.76 13.91
CA TRP A 189 2.64 -6.34 14.25
C TRP A 189 1.16 -5.93 14.28
N MET A 190 0.39 -6.35 13.28
CA MET A 190 -1.04 -6.08 13.20
C MET A 190 -1.81 -6.69 14.38
N LEU A 191 -1.46 -7.92 14.80
CA LEU A 191 -2.08 -8.59 15.94
C LEU A 191 -1.61 -8.05 17.30
N SER A 192 -0.42 -7.44 17.34
CA SER A 192 0.18 -6.93 18.56
C SER A 192 -0.58 -5.71 19.11
N ARG A 193 -0.65 -5.63 20.45
CA ARG A 193 -1.09 -4.41 21.17
C ARG A 193 0.01 -3.34 21.22
N ARG A 194 1.27 -3.72 20.95
CA ARG A 194 2.39 -2.77 20.93
C ARG A 194 2.29 -1.87 19.71
N ARG A 195 2.59 -0.60 19.90
CA ARG A 195 2.67 0.41 18.84
C ARG A 195 4.14 0.75 18.62
N TYR A 196 4.70 0.37 17.50
CA TYR A 196 6.06 0.71 17.09
C TYR A 196 6.09 0.82 15.54
N PRO A 197 7.05 1.57 14.98
CA PRO A 197 7.22 1.64 13.54
C PRO A 197 7.63 0.26 13.00
N LEU A 198 6.77 -0.35 12.18
CA LEU A 198 6.98 -1.72 11.69
C LEU A 198 8.26 -1.84 10.85
N GLU A 199 8.65 -0.77 10.16
CA GLU A 199 9.87 -0.69 9.37
C GLU A 199 11.16 -0.92 10.17
N ASN A 200 11.13 -0.79 11.50
CA ASN A 200 12.26 -1.08 12.36
C ASN A 200 12.66 -2.56 12.33
N ASP A 201 11.74 -3.45 11.97
CA ASP A 201 12.01 -4.89 11.86
C ASP A 201 12.75 -5.24 10.55
N ALA A 202 12.78 -4.32 9.56
CA ALA A 202 13.36 -4.58 8.26
C ALA A 202 14.84 -4.98 8.31
N ASP A 203 15.64 -4.29 9.12
CA ASP A 203 17.06 -4.53 9.21
C ASP A 203 17.35 -5.91 9.82
N THR A 204 16.58 -6.33 10.82
CA THR A 204 16.69 -7.67 11.43
C THR A 204 16.31 -8.76 10.42
N VAL A 205 15.22 -8.60 9.68
CA VAL A 205 14.79 -9.58 8.67
C VAL A 205 15.86 -9.70 7.58
N ILE A 206 16.39 -8.58 7.11
CA ILE A 206 17.41 -8.57 6.05
C ILE A 206 18.72 -9.17 6.55
N ASP A 207 19.16 -8.85 7.75
CA ASP A 207 20.37 -9.41 8.32
C ASP A 207 20.29 -10.94 8.39
N LEU A 208 19.21 -11.49 8.97
CA LEU A 208 18.99 -12.93 9.04
C LEU A 208 18.87 -13.57 7.65
N PHE A 209 18.21 -12.92 6.72
CA PHE A 209 18.07 -13.42 5.36
C PHE A 209 19.41 -13.46 4.63
N LEU A 210 20.20 -12.38 4.69
CA LEU A 210 21.49 -12.28 4.01
C LEU A 210 22.50 -13.28 4.56
N HIS A 211 22.48 -13.57 5.87
CA HIS A 211 23.30 -14.64 6.45
C HIS A 211 22.90 -16.03 5.95
N GLY A 212 21.62 -16.25 5.64
CA GLY A 212 21.12 -17.50 5.03
C GLY A 212 21.43 -17.65 3.55
N VAL A 213 21.41 -16.57 2.76
CA VAL A 213 21.67 -16.54 1.31
C VAL A 213 23.09 -16.09 0.95
N GLY A 214 23.84 -15.53 1.94
CA GLY A 214 25.22 -15.11 1.76
C GLY A 214 26.12 -16.29 1.38
N ASP A 215 27.12 -16.04 0.55
CA ASP A 215 28.14 -17.05 0.24
C ASP A 215 28.97 -17.27 1.50
N ARG A 216 28.98 -18.50 2.02
CA ARG A 216 29.72 -18.91 3.24
C ARG A 216 31.23 -18.80 3.10
N THR A 217 31.74 -18.69 1.89
CA THR A 217 33.17 -18.56 1.59
C THR A 217 33.62 -17.07 1.61
N ARG A 218 32.69 -16.13 1.62
CA ARG A 218 32.95 -14.68 1.70
C ARG A 218 32.49 -14.11 3.03
N PRO A 219 33.36 -13.50 3.85
CA PRO A 219 32.92 -12.83 5.08
C PRO A 219 31.94 -11.70 4.75
N VAL A 220 30.83 -11.67 5.48
CA VAL A 220 29.85 -10.58 5.43
C VAL A 220 30.48 -9.38 6.12
N GLY A 221 31.07 -8.47 5.35
CA GLY A 221 31.63 -7.24 5.93
C GLY A 221 33.10 -7.00 5.62
N GLY A 222 33.50 -7.08 4.38
CA GLY A 222 34.73 -6.48 3.90
C GLY A 222 34.42 -5.15 3.22
N ALA A 223 34.38 -4.04 3.98
CA ALA A 223 34.60 -2.73 3.40
C ALA A 223 36.06 -2.70 2.96
N ALA A 224 36.29 -2.52 1.66
CA ALA A 224 37.56 -2.08 1.11
C ALA A 224 37.60 -0.56 1.09
#